data_79aa1e3c9e1064dab76727a44ce93f5e
#
_entry.id   79aa1e3c9e1064dab76727a44ce93f5e
#
_cell.length_a   1.000
_cell.length_b   1.000
_cell.length_c   1.000
_cell.angle_alpha   90.00
_cell.angle_beta   90.00
_cell.angle_gamma   90.00
#
_symmetry.space_group_name_H-M   'P 1'
#
loop_
_entity.id
_entity.type
_entity.pdbx_description
1 polymer ?
#
loop_
_entity_poly.entity_id
_entity_poly.type
_entity_poly.pdbx_seq_one_letter_code
_entity_poly.pdbx_strand_id
1 'polypeptide(L)'
;MLSAGLVILLGFVPQVLSDTSTDICLPQDNMRPTIFLFSGLGACAAAGKGDDFAAKCAGFKNSLKLPNTKVWFSEHVPAGKNITFPDNHPTCTPKSTITDVEICRVAMFVTTGPKSNLTLEAWLPSNWTGRFLSTGNGGMAGCIQYNDVAYGAGFGFATVGANNGHNGTSAAPMYKNSGVVEDYVYRSVHTGTVLGKELTKKFYGKKHTKSYYLGCSTGGRQGWKEAQSFPDDFDGIVAGAPAMRFNGLQSRSGSFWGITGPPGAATHLSPAEWAMVQKNVLVQCDEPLDGVADGILEDPNLCQYRPEALVCTKGQTSGCLTAPKIETVRKVFGPLYGNNGTYIYPRIPPGADQGFGSAISEQPFPYSTEWFQYVIWNDTKWNPDTIGPNDYQKASEVNPFNVDTWEGDLSQFRERGSKIIHWHGLEDGLISSDNSMEYYNHVSATMGLSNTELDEFYRYFRVSGCGHCSGGIGASRIGNNRANLGGKDATNNVLLALIQWVEQGKAPETITGVRYVNGSSTGKVDFERRHCRYPYRNVFNRTGDYKNPDSWKCELPK
;
A
#
# COMPACT_ATOMS: atom_id res chain seq x y z
N MET A 1 53.65 16.33 -15.03
CA MET A 1 54.79 15.45 -14.73
C MET A 1 54.19 14.21 -14.11
N LEU A 2 53.98 13.18 -14.91
CA LEU A 2 54.69 11.90 -14.96
C LEU A 2 54.49 11.12 -13.64
N SER A 3 53.91 9.91 -13.56
CA SER A 3 54.20 8.74 -14.39
C SER A 3 53.15 7.64 -14.15
N ALA A 4 52.92 6.90 -15.20
CA ALA A 4 52.14 5.68 -15.28
C ALA A 4 52.79 4.51 -14.55
N GLY A 5 51.96 3.59 -14.05
CA GLY A 5 52.35 2.26 -13.57
C GLY A 5 51.32 1.23 -13.96
N LEU A 6 51.56 0.60 -15.10
CA LEU A 6 50.84 -0.57 -15.64
C LEU A 6 51.32 -1.83 -14.92
N VAL A 7 50.40 -2.62 -14.33
CA VAL A 7 50.69 -4.01 -13.92
C VAL A 7 49.68 -4.92 -14.57
N ILE A 8 50.18 -5.71 -15.50
CA ILE A 8 49.51 -6.86 -16.13
C ILE A 8 49.66 -8.05 -15.20
N LEU A 9 48.61 -8.75 -14.87
CA LEU A 9 48.66 -10.12 -14.37
C LEU A 9 47.60 -10.99 -15.06
N LEU A 10 48.16 -12.02 -15.65
CA LEU A 10 47.58 -13.07 -16.46
C LEU A 10 46.61 -13.97 -15.69
N GLY A 11 45.60 -14.35 -16.35
CA GLY A 11 44.69 -15.40 -16.44
C GLY A 11 44.70 -16.59 -15.48
N PHE A 12 43.48 -17.01 -15.15
CA PHE A 12 43.07 -18.42 -15.07
C PHE A 12 41.58 -18.49 -15.28
N VAL A 13 41.17 -19.16 -16.34
CA VAL A 13 39.80 -19.59 -16.64
C VAL A 13 39.67 -21.01 -16.14
N PRO A 14 38.67 -21.36 -15.32
CA PRO A 14 38.23 -22.74 -15.18
C PRO A 14 37.12 -23.02 -16.18
N GLN A 15 37.31 -24.04 -16.99
CA GLN A 15 36.32 -24.69 -17.84
C GLN A 15 35.16 -25.20 -17.00
N VAL A 16 33.95 -24.83 -17.38
CA VAL A 16 32.72 -25.46 -16.89
C VAL A 16 32.44 -26.69 -17.75
N LEU A 17 32.47 -27.86 -17.13
CA LEU A 17 32.02 -29.11 -17.72
C LEU A 17 30.47 -29.10 -17.77
N SER A 18 29.95 -29.31 -18.95
CA SER A 18 28.54 -29.53 -19.21
C SER A 18 28.18 -30.99 -18.84
N ASP A 19 27.39 -31.19 -17.81
CA ASP A 19 26.73 -32.46 -17.56
C ASP A 19 25.41 -32.50 -18.33
N THR A 20 25.39 -33.31 -19.36
CA THR A 20 24.19 -33.80 -20.04
C THR A 20 23.73 -35.08 -19.38
N SER A 21 22.70 -35.02 -18.55
CA SER A 21 22.00 -36.23 -18.11
C SER A 21 20.99 -36.66 -19.16
N THR A 22 21.30 -37.74 -19.86
CA THR A 22 20.40 -38.50 -20.69
C THR A 22 19.68 -39.53 -19.84
N ASP A 23 18.37 -39.36 -19.67
CA ASP A 23 17.51 -40.42 -19.11
C ASP A 23 17.37 -41.59 -20.10
N ILE A 24 17.92 -42.72 -19.72
CA ILE A 24 17.81 -43.99 -20.45
C ILE A 24 16.59 -44.74 -19.91
N CYS A 25 15.57 -44.90 -20.72
CA CYS A 25 14.51 -45.90 -20.50
C CYS A 25 15.04 -47.28 -20.86
N LEU A 26 15.13 -48.17 -19.89
CA LEU A 26 15.39 -49.60 -20.12
C LEU A 26 14.06 -50.36 -20.30
N PRO A 27 13.92 -51.24 -21.31
CA PRO A 27 12.84 -52.23 -21.37
C PRO A 27 13.31 -53.57 -20.78
N GLN A 28 12.41 -54.20 -20.01
CA GLN A 28 12.58 -55.62 -19.60
C GLN A 28 12.03 -56.59 -20.65
N ASP A 29 12.89 -57.47 -21.00
CA ASP A 29 12.82 -58.89 -21.39
C ASP A 29 11.81 -59.46 -22.42
N ASN A 30 12.51 -60.09 -23.39
CA ASN A 30 12.30 -61.41 -24.02
C ASN A 30 11.36 -61.55 -25.21
N MET A 31 12.01 -61.91 -26.27
CA MET A 31 11.90 -62.92 -27.29
C MET A 31 11.92 -62.45 -28.76
N ARG A 32 12.97 -62.92 -29.42
CA ARG A 32 13.28 -63.27 -30.85
C ARG A 32 12.56 -62.60 -32.02
N PRO A 33 13.28 -62.45 -33.15
CA PRO A 33 13.01 -61.42 -34.14
C PRO A 33 12.13 -61.93 -35.30
N THR A 34 11.27 -61.05 -35.77
CA THR A 34 10.74 -61.14 -37.14
C THR A 34 10.75 -59.71 -37.72
N ILE A 35 11.48 -59.57 -38.82
CA ILE A 35 11.60 -58.35 -39.58
C ILE A 35 10.29 -58.01 -40.27
N PHE A 36 9.70 -56.89 -40.01
CA PHE A 36 8.79 -56.19 -40.92
C PHE A 36 9.16 -54.67 -40.93
N LEU A 37 9.62 -54.24 -42.11
CA LEU A 37 9.75 -52.87 -42.48
C LEU A 37 8.36 -52.25 -42.60
N PHE A 38 8.04 -51.27 -41.71
CA PHE A 38 7.05 -50.26 -41.99
C PHE A 38 7.61 -48.89 -41.59
N SER A 39 7.88 -48.10 -42.62
CA SER A 39 8.13 -46.67 -42.52
C SER A 39 6.85 -45.96 -42.08
N GLY A 40 6.86 -45.51 -40.83
CA GLY A 40 5.87 -44.60 -40.29
C GLY A 40 6.57 -43.62 -39.39
N LEU A 41 6.95 -42.45 -39.94
CA LEU A 41 7.33 -41.28 -39.14
C LEU A 41 6.10 -40.80 -38.39
N GLY A 42 5.89 -41.30 -37.18
CA GLY A 42 5.02 -40.69 -36.20
C GLY A 42 5.77 -39.59 -35.49
N ALA A 43 5.61 -38.35 -35.93
CA ALA A 43 6.02 -37.20 -35.14
C ALA A 43 5.13 -37.16 -33.89
N CYS A 44 5.66 -37.60 -32.74
CA CYS A 44 5.09 -37.25 -31.45
C CYS A 44 5.24 -35.73 -31.27
N ALA A 45 4.24 -34.98 -31.68
CA ALA A 45 4.08 -33.59 -31.24
C ALA A 45 3.76 -33.63 -29.75
N ALA A 46 4.74 -33.34 -28.92
CA ALA A 46 4.48 -32.92 -27.55
C ALA A 46 3.71 -31.61 -27.63
N ALA A 47 2.38 -31.67 -27.66
CA ALA A 47 1.54 -30.49 -27.48
C ALA A 47 1.82 -29.96 -26.10
N GLY A 48 2.58 -28.86 -26.03
CA GLY A 48 2.98 -28.24 -24.80
C GLY A 48 1.76 -27.65 -24.07
N LYS A 49 1.71 -27.79 -22.75
CA LYS A 49 0.69 -27.19 -21.87
C LYS A 49 0.53 -25.67 -22.08
N GLY A 50 1.47 -24.98 -22.74
CA GLY A 50 1.43 -23.57 -23.09
C GLY A 50 0.46 -23.22 -24.21
N ASP A 51 0.32 -24.06 -25.22
CA ASP A 51 -0.58 -23.80 -26.37
C ASP A 51 -2.06 -23.87 -25.96
N ASP A 52 -2.41 -24.70 -24.97
CA ASP A 52 -3.77 -24.78 -24.42
C ASP A 52 -4.17 -23.54 -23.61
N PHE A 53 -3.26 -22.97 -22.78
CA PHE A 53 -3.53 -21.79 -21.99
C PHE A 53 -3.73 -20.54 -22.87
N ALA A 54 -2.88 -20.35 -23.87
CA ALA A 54 -2.96 -19.23 -24.81
C ALA A 54 -4.27 -19.31 -25.63
N ALA A 55 -4.64 -20.46 -26.15
CA ALA A 55 -5.87 -20.68 -26.90
C ALA A 55 -7.12 -20.44 -26.03
N LYS A 56 -7.11 -20.95 -24.80
CA LYS A 56 -8.17 -20.72 -23.82
C LYS A 56 -8.35 -19.24 -23.51
N CYS A 57 -7.24 -18.52 -23.31
CA CYS A 57 -7.27 -17.08 -23.06
C CYS A 57 -7.85 -16.32 -24.27
N ALA A 58 -7.38 -16.61 -25.49
CA ALA A 58 -7.85 -15.94 -26.70
C ALA A 58 -9.36 -16.13 -26.92
N GLY A 59 -9.90 -17.30 -26.59
CA GLY A 59 -11.32 -17.61 -26.68
C GLY A 59 -12.18 -17.08 -25.53
N PHE A 60 -11.59 -16.70 -24.42
CA PHE A 60 -12.30 -16.46 -23.16
C PHE A 60 -13.31 -15.31 -23.24
N LYS A 61 -12.96 -14.18 -23.87
CA LYS A 61 -13.86 -13.05 -24.08
C LYS A 61 -15.22 -13.47 -24.66
N ASN A 62 -15.22 -14.37 -25.64
CA ASN A 62 -16.42 -14.78 -26.35
C ASN A 62 -17.36 -15.65 -25.50
N SER A 63 -16.83 -16.27 -24.45
CA SER A 63 -17.60 -17.08 -23.49
C SER A 63 -18.23 -16.26 -22.37
N LEU A 64 -17.86 -14.97 -22.23
CA LEU A 64 -18.29 -14.12 -21.12
C LEU A 64 -19.63 -13.43 -21.42
N LYS A 65 -20.59 -13.72 -20.54
CA LYS A 65 -21.86 -12.97 -20.44
C LYS A 65 -21.96 -12.50 -19.01
N LEU A 66 -21.67 -11.21 -18.77
CA LEU A 66 -21.69 -10.57 -17.45
C LEU A 66 -22.68 -9.40 -17.48
N PRO A 67 -23.47 -9.21 -16.42
CA PRO A 67 -24.45 -8.11 -16.36
C PRO A 67 -23.74 -6.75 -16.40
N ASN A 68 -24.35 -5.79 -17.09
CA ASN A 68 -23.85 -4.41 -17.18
C ASN A 68 -22.40 -4.25 -17.62
N THR A 69 -21.84 -5.26 -18.31
CA THR A 69 -20.42 -5.36 -18.63
C THR A 69 -20.19 -5.50 -20.13
N LYS A 70 -19.23 -4.71 -20.64
CA LYS A 70 -18.67 -4.85 -21.98
C LYS A 70 -17.23 -5.31 -21.87
N VAL A 71 -16.95 -6.56 -22.19
CA VAL A 71 -15.57 -7.09 -22.24
C VAL A 71 -14.89 -6.53 -23.50
N TRP A 72 -13.76 -5.85 -23.30
CA TRP A 72 -12.98 -5.28 -24.41
C TRP A 72 -12.12 -6.33 -25.08
N PHE A 73 -11.31 -7.04 -24.28
CA PHE A 73 -10.42 -8.08 -24.77
C PHE A 73 -10.12 -9.14 -23.70
N SER A 74 -9.65 -10.30 -24.17
CA SER A 74 -8.85 -11.25 -23.40
C SER A 74 -7.57 -11.49 -24.20
N GLU A 75 -6.41 -11.26 -23.56
CA GLU A 75 -5.10 -11.27 -24.19
C GLU A 75 -4.16 -12.20 -23.41
N HIS A 76 -3.53 -13.13 -24.13
CA HIS A 76 -2.46 -13.95 -23.59
C HIS A 76 -1.17 -13.13 -23.49
N VAL A 77 -0.56 -13.07 -22.32
CA VAL A 77 0.69 -12.37 -22.07
C VAL A 77 1.70 -13.35 -21.48
N PRO A 78 2.81 -13.64 -22.19
CA PRO A 78 3.85 -14.52 -21.67
C PRO A 78 4.62 -13.89 -20.50
N ALA A 79 5.23 -14.74 -19.66
CA ALA A 79 6.10 -14.31 -18.57
C ALA A 79 7.25 -13.42 -19.07
N GLY A 80 7.64 -12.42 -18.28
CA GLY A 80 8.70 -11.46 -18.63
C GLY A 80 8.31 -10.38 -19.63
N LYS A 81 7.07 -10.42 -20.15
CA LYS A 81 6.57 -9.41 -21.10
C LYS A 81 6.32 -8.07 -20.39
N ASN A 82 6.83 -7.00 -20.97
CA ASN A 82 6.45 -5.63 -20.60
C ASN A 82 5.10 -5.29 -21.23
N ILE A 83 4.11 -4.99 -20.39
CA ILE A 83 2.76 -4.58 -20.78
C ILE A 83 2.72 -3.05 -20.72
N THR A 84 2.31 -2.40 -21.79
CA THR A 84 2.09 -0.95 -21.86
C THR A 84 0.61 -0.61 -21.74
N PHE A 85 0.29 0.57 -21.25
CA PHE A 85 -1.07 1.06 -21.03
C PHE A 85 -1.29 2.38 -21.79
N PRO A 86 -1.32 2.35 -23.14
CA PRO A 86 -1.42 3.58 -23.95
C PRO A 86 -2.77 4.30 -23.78
N ASP A 87 -3.82 3.56 -23.44
CA ASP A 87 -5.17 4.10 -23.26
C ASP A 87 -5.42 4.65 -21.85
N ASN A 88 -4.46 4.51 -20.93
CA ASN A 88 -4.56 5.11 -19.61
C ASN A 88 -4.49 6.64 -19.71
N HIS A 89 -5.23 7.30 -18.84
CA HIS A 89 -5.14 8.75 -18.69
C HIS A 89 -3.65 9.17 -18.47
N PRO A 90 -3.19 10.28 -19.09
CA PRO A 90 -1.78 10.72 -19.00
C PRO A 90 -1.25 10.88 -17.57
N THR A 91 -2.09 11.18 -16.60
CA THR A 91 -1.67 11.33 -15.19
C THR A 91 -1.56 10.00 -14.44
N CYS A 92 -2.13 8.88 -14.95
CA CYS A 92 -2.02 7.57 -14.33
C CYS A 92 -0.62 6.97 -14.49
N THR A 93 -0.11 6.35 -13.45
CA THR A 93 1.15 5.60 -13.42
C THR A 93 0.91 4.20 -12.83
N PRO A 94 1.74 3.20 -13.20
CA PRO A 94 2.82 3.23 -14.19
C PRO A 94 2.30 3.25 -15.64
N LYS A 95 3.16 3.65 -16.58
CA LYS A 95 2.86 3.60 -18.03
C LYS A 95 3.06 2.21 -18.62
N SER A 96 3.81 1.37 -17.93
CA SER A 96 4.01 -0.03 -18.24
C SER A 96 4.38 -0.82 -16.99
N THR A 97 4.19 -2.14 -17.02
CA THR A 97 4.67 -3.05 -15.98
C THR A 97 5.05 -4.40 -16.58
N ILE A 98 5.91 -5.14 -15.91
CA ILE A 98 6.33 -6.48 -16.34
C ILE A 98 5.54 -7.51 -15.54
N THR A 99 4.99 -8.52 -16.22
CA THR A 99 4.46 -9.71 -15.55
C THR A 99 5.56 -10.74 -15.36
N ASP A 100 5.71 -11.25 -14.14
CA ASP A 100 6.71 -12.28 -13.81
C ASP A 100 6.24 -13.69 -14.19
N VAL A 101 4.96 -13.84 -14.51
CA VAL A 101 4.31 -15.11 -14.86
C VAL A 101 3.46 -14.95 -16.12
N GLU A 102 3.20 -16.04 -16.79
CA GLU A 102 2.25 -16.08 -17.90
C GLU A 102 0.82 -15.84 -17.40
N ILE A 103 0.08 -14.92 -18.03
CA ILE A 103 -1.27 -14.53 -17.64
C ILE A 103 -2.24 -14.46 -18.81
N CYS A 104 -3.52 -14.64 -18.52
CA CYS A 104 -4.61 -14.16 -19.36
C CYS A 104 -5.08 -12.81 -18.80
N ARG A 105 -4.82 -11.72 -19.52
CA ARG A 105 -5.26 -10.38 -19.21
C ARG A 105 -6.65 -10.14 -19.79
N VAL A 106 -7.62 -9.78 -18.94
CA VAL A 106 -9.00 -9.52 -19.35
C VAL A 106 -9.38 -8.10 -18.93
N ALA A 107 -9.76 -7.27 -19.88
CA ALA A 107 -10.18 -5.89 -19.61
C ALA A 107 -11.64 -5.67 -19.99
N MET A 108 -12.34 -4.87 -19.19
CA MET A 108 -13.75 -4.62 -19.37
C MET A 108 -14.20 -3.27 -18.83
N PHE A 109 -15.31 -2.84 -19.37
CA PHE A 109 -16.08 -1.69 -18.92
C PHE A 109 -17.34 -2.18 -18.21
N VAL A 110 -17.65 -1.60 -17.07
CA VAL A 110 -18.78 -1.97 -16.21
C VAL A 110 -19.62 -0.74 -15.94
N THR A 111 -20.89 -0.75 -16.31
CA THR A 111 -21.84 0.31 -15.97
C THR A 111 -22.30 0.13 -14.53
N THR A 112 -22.07 1.14 -13.67
CA THR A 112 -22.42 1.12 -12.24
C THR A 112 -23.64 1.97 -11.91
N GLY A 113 -24.00 2.88 -12.81
CA GLY A 113 -25.16 3.76 -12.68
C GLY A 113 -25.42 4.53 -13.96
N PRO A 114 -26.46 5.39 -13.98
CA PRO A 114 -26.84 6.14 -15.19
C PRO A 114 -25.73 7.07 -15.72
N LYS A 115 -24.84 7.54 -14.84
CA LYS A 115 -23.73 8.47 -15.16
C LYS A 115 -22.40 8.01 -14.56
N SER A 116 -22.28 6.73 -14.23
CA SER A 116 -21.08 6.19 -13.59
C SER A 116 -20.73 4.82 -14.16
N ASN A 117 -19.45 4.53 -14.22
CA ASN A 117 -18.90 3.30 -14.80
C ASN A 117 -17.50 3.03 -14.27
N LEU A 118 -17.05 1.78 -14.40
CA LEU A 118 -15.72 1.32 -14.04
C LEU A 118 -14.98 0.79 -15.27
N THR A 119 -13.66 0.93 -15.26
CA THR A 119 -12.75 0.05 -16.00
C THR A 119 -12.19 -0.97 -15.02
N LEU A 120 -12.27 -2.24 -15.37
CA LEU A 120 -11.79 -3.37 -14.58
C LEU A 120 -10.81 -4.19 -15.40
N GLU A 121 -9.70 -4.59 -14.81
CA GLU A 121 -8.82 -5.61 -15.36
C GLU A 121 -8.67 -6.80 -14.41
N ALA A 122 -8.74 -8.01 -14.97
CA ALA A 122 -8.42 -9.25 -14.29
C ALA A 122 -7.21 -9.91 -14.95
N TRP A 123 -6.20 -10.26 -14.16
CA TRP A 123 -5.00 -10.98 -14.58
C TRP A 123 -5.04 -12.39 -14.00
N LEU A 124 -5.20 -13.37 -14.87
CA LEU A 124 -5.44 -14.78 -14.53
C LEU A 124 -4.19 -15.59 -14.86
N PRO A 125 -3.34 -15.93 -13.86
CA PRO A 125 -2.05 -16.58 -14.12
C PRO A 125 -2.18 -18.07 -14.46
N SER A 126 -1.26 -18.59 -15.30
CA SER A 126 -1.22 -20.01 -15.66
C SER A 126 -0.88 -20.93 -14.48
N ASN A 127 -0.10 -20.42 -13.51
CA ASN A 127 0.27 -21.09 -12.26
C ASN A 127 -0.68 -20.80 -11.09
N TRP A 128 -1.97 -20.60 -11.36
CA TRP A 128 -2.95 -20.23 -10.35
C TRP A 128 -2.97 -21.15 -9.13
N THR A 129 -2.85 -20.57 -7.95
CA THR A 129 -2.77 -21.28 -6.66
C THR A 129 -4.13 -21.55 -6.00
N GLY A 130 -5.24 -21.26 -6.68
CA GLY A 130 -6.58 -21.35 -6.10
C GLY A 130 -7.00 -20.07 -5.35
N ARG A 131 -6.16 -19.04 -5.27
CA ARG A 131 -6.41 -17.79 -4.54
C ARG A 131 -6.91 -16.68 -5.46
N PHE A 132 -7.73 -15.81 -4.90
CA PHE A 132 -8.18 -14.56 -5.51
C PHE A 132 -7.63 -13.36 -4.76
N LEU A 133 -7.27 -12.28 -5.47
CA LEU A 133 -6.81 -11.02 -4.90
C LEU A 133 -7.51 -9.84 -5.57
N SER A 134 -8.02 -8.89 -4.79
CA SER A 134 -8.40 -7.57 -5.26
C SER A 134 -7.40 -6.53 -4.77
N THR A 135 -7.07 -5.54 -5.61
CA THR A 135 -6.13 -4.47 -5.27
C THR A 135 -6.84 -3.13 -5.15
N GLY A 136 -6.34 -2.28 -4.23
CA GLY A 136 -6.87 -0.94 -4.00
C GLY A 136 -6.27 0.12 -4.93
N ASN A 137 -6.66 1.38 -4.67
CA ASN A 137 -6.23 2.55 -5.42
C ASN A 137 -5.42 3.52 -4.54
N GLY A 138 -4.93 4.62 -5.11
CA GLY A 138 -4.18 5.65 -4.39
C GLY A 138 -4.75 7.06 -4.59
N GLY A 139 -4.68 7.90 -3.56
CA GLY A 139 -5.15 9.28 -3.59
C GLY A 139 -6.61 9.41 -4.00
N MET A 140 -6.92 10.39 -4.84
CA MET A 140 -8.24 10.54 -5.48
C MET A 140 -8.26 9.97 -6.90
N ALA A 141 -7.27 9.13 -7.25
CA ALA A 141 -7.09 8.68 -8.61
C ALA A 141 -8.12 7.63 -9.05
N GLY A 142 -8.56 7.78 -10.29
CA GLY A 142 -9.26 6.79 -11.08
C GLY A 142 -8.27 5.97 -11.93
N CYS A 143 -7.26 5.40 -11.29
CA CYS A 143 -6.17 4.66 -11.95
C CYS A 143 -6.08 3.24 -11.38
N ILE A 144 -6.06 2.23 -12.25
CA ILE A 144 -5.74 0.85 -11.84
C ILE A 144 -4.28 0.80 -11.38
N GLN A 145 -4.02 0.17 -10.23
CA GLN A 145 -2.67 -0.03 -9.69
C GLN A 145 -2.00 -1.26 -10.31
N TYR A 146 -1.56 -1.14 -11.54
CA TYR A 146 -1.04 -2.27 -12.33
C TYR A 146 0.16 -2.98 -11.70
N ASN A 147 1.00 -2.27 -10.94
CA ASN A 147 2.11 -2.89 -10.21
C ASN A 147 1.61 -3.84 -9.12
N ASP A 148 0.51 -3.51 -8.45
CA ASP A 148 -0.08 -4.35 -7.42
C ASP A 148 -0.83 -5.54 -8.04
N VAL A 149 -1.48 -5.33 -9.20
CA VAL A 149 -2.08 -6.42 -9.99
C VAL A 149 -1.01 -7.41 -10.45
N ALA A 150 0.13 -6.92 -10.99
CA ALA A 150 1.26 -7.74 -11.40
C ALA A 150 1.90 -8.48 -10.20
N TYR A 151 1.99 -7.80 -9.05
CA TYR A 151 2.50 -8.39 -7.81
C TYR A 151 1.66 -9.58 -7.36
N GLY A 152 0.34 -9.43 -7.29
CA GLY A 152 -0.56 -10.52 -6.94
C GLY A 152 -0.51 -11.68 -7.94
N ALA A 153 -0.54 -11.39 -9.24
CA ALA A 153 -0.41 -12.40 -10.29
C ALA A 153 0.91 -13.17 -10.18
N GLY A 154 2.02 -12.48 -9.85
CA GLY A 154 3.33 -13.08 -9.61
C GLY A 154 3.35 -14.13 -8.49
N PHE A 155 2.49 -13.99 -7.49
CA PHE A 155 2.28 -14.97 -6.41
C PHE A 155 1.19 -16.02 -6.76
N GLY A 156 0.73 -16.06 -8.00
CA GLY A 156 -0.25 -17.05 -8.47
C GLY A 156 -1.70 -16.75 -8.06
N PHE A 157 -2.04 -15.51 -7.73
CA PHE A 157 -3.43 -15.10 -7.52
C PHE A 157 -4.12 -14.77 -8.84
N ALA A 158 -5.37 -15.16 -8.98
CA ALA A 158 -6.26 -14.48 -9.91
C ALA A 158 -6.51 -13.08 -9.34
N THR A 159 -5.93 -12.05 -9.99
CA THR A 159 -5.87 -10.70 -9.41
C THR A 159 -6.73 -9.75 -10.20
N VAL A 160 -7.47 -8.87 -9.51
CA VAL A 160 -8.24 -7.81 -10.16
C VAL A 160 -7.85 -6.44 -9.63
N GLY A 161 -7.94 -5.44 -10.51
CA GLY A 161 -7.87 -4.02 -10.17
C GLY A 161 -8.92 -3.25 -10.96
N ALA A 162 -9.53 -2.25 -10.31
CA ALA A 162 -10.50 -1.35 -10.92
C ALA A 162 -10.03 0.09 -10.82
N ASN A 163 -10.49 0.95 -11.74
CA ASN A 163 -10.46 2.37 -11.49
C ASN A 163 -11.60 2.76 -10.51
N ASN A 164 -11.53 3.93 -9.93
CA ASN A 164 -12.50 4.42 -8.93
C ASN A 164 -13.74 5.11 -9.56
N GLY A 165 -14.19 4.64 -10.72
CA GLY A 165 -15.35 5.23 -11.41
C GLY A 165 -15.02 6.45 -12.28
N HIS A 166 -13.74 6.76 -12.45
CA HIS A 166 -13.27 7.87 -13.31
C HIS A 166 -11.86 7.61 -13.84
N ASN A 167 -11.34 8.51 -14.66
CA ASN A 167 -9.98 8.41 -15.21
C ASN A 167 -9.11 9.59 -14.73
N GLY A 168 -7.82 9.31 -14.52
CA GLY A 168 -6.85 10.32 -14.10
C GLY A 168 -6.76 10.49 -12.59
N THR A 169 -5.99 11.49 -12.13
CA THR A 169 -5.68 11.69 -10.71
C THR A 169 -6.52 12.77 -10.03
N SER A 170 -7.35 13.51 -10.79
CA SER A 170 -8.22 14.57 -10.27
C SER A 170 -9.58 14.04 -9.85
N ALA A 171 -10.15 14.64 -8.80
CA ALA A 171 -11.52 14.40 -8.37
C ALA A 171 -12.57 15.20 -9.17
N ALA A 172 -12.18 15.98 -10.17
CA ALA A 172 -13.13 16.78 -10.98
C ALA A 172 -14.32 15.98 -11.56
N PRO A 173 -14.17 14.70 -11.96
CA PRO A 173 -15.31 13.89 -12.41
C PRO A 173 -16.39 13.62 -11.34
N MET A 174 -16.09 13.85 -10.07
CA MET A 174 -17.06 13.73 -8.95
C MET A 174 -18.01 14.93 -8.88
N TYR A 175 -17.66 16.05 -9.52
CA TYR A 175 -18.47 17.26 -9.50
C TYR A 175 -19.85 17.01 -10.09
N LYS A 176 -20.91 17.27 -9.31
CA LYS A 176 -22.32 17.02 -9.67
C LYS A 176 -22.60 15.59 -10.16
N ASN A 177 -21.80 14.63 -9.67
CA ASN A 177 -21.94 13.22 -10.04
C ASN A 177 -21.76 12.30 -8.82
N SER A 178 -22.83 12.15 -8.05
CA SER A 178 -22.82 11.28 -6.86
C SER A 178 -22.53 9.82 -7.19
N GLY A 179 -22.83 9.35 -8.41
CA GLY A 179 -22.49 7.98 -8.83
C GLY A 179 -20.99 7.72 -8.90
N VAL A 180 -20.19 8.70 -9.34
CA VAL A 180 -18.73 8.60 -9.33
C VAL A 180 -18.18 8.69 -7.90
N VAL A 181 -18.79 9.53 -7.04
CA VAL A 181 -18.43 9.57 -5.61
C VAL A 181 -18.68 8.21 -4.95
N GLU A 182 -19.82 7.58 -5.25
CA GLU A 182 -20.17 6.26 -4.74
C GLU A 182 -19.18 5.16 -5.21
N ASP A 183 -18.81 5.19 -6.50
CA ASP A 183 -17.79 4.31 -7.07
C ASP A 183 -16.44 4.49 -6.34
N TYR A 184 -16.02 5.73 -6.11
CA TYR A 184 -14.79 6.05 -5.39
C TYR A 184 -14.81 5.57 -3.94
N VAL A 185 -15.95 5.71 -3.25
CA VAL A 185 -16.02 5.38 -1.83
C VAL A 185 -15.97 3.87 -1.59
N TYR A 186 -16.72 3.06 -2.35
CA TYR A 186 -16.79 1.61 -2.11
C TYR A 186 -17.12 0.78 -3.34
N ARG A 187 -18.03 1.27 -4.22
CA ARG A 187 -18.68 0.40 -5.21
C ARG A 187 -17.70 -0.15 -6.25
N SER A 188 -16.61 0.57 -6.56
CA SER A 188 -15.60 0.09 -7.52
C SER A 188 -14.90 -1.17 -7.05
N VAL A 189 -14.47 -1.23 -5.78
CA VAL A 189 -13.77 -2.40 -5.23
C VAL A 189 -14.72 -3.57 -5.08
N HIS A 190 -15.89 -3.35 -4.47
CA HIS A 190 -16.91 -4.39 -4.30
C HIS A 190 -17.34 -4.99 -5.64
N THR A 191 -17.73 -4.15 -6.63
CA THR A 191 -18.10 -4.63 -7.97
C THR A 191 -16.95 -5.38 -8.65
N GLY A 192 -15.73 -4.84 -8.56
CA GLY A 192 -14.52 -5.50 -9.09
C GLY A 192 -14.29 -6.86 -8.46
N THR A 193 -14.49 -6.98 -7.16
CA THR A 193 -14.36 -8.23 -6.40
C THR A 193 -15.40 -9.28 -6.85
N VAL A 194 -16.67 -8.90 -6.92
CA VAL A 194 -17.75 -9.80 -7.34
C VAL A 194 -17.51 -10.31 -8.77
N LEU A 195 -17.23 -9.40 -9.71
CA LEU A 195 -16.96 -9.77 -11.10
C LEU A 195 -15.67 -10.56 -11.27
N GLY A 196 -14.62 -10.19 -10.53
CA GLY A 196 -13.34 -10.89 -10.57
C GLY A 196 -13.42 -12.32 -10.07
N LYS A 197 -14.18 -12.58 -9.02
CA LYS A 197 -14.48 -13.93 -8.52
C LYS A 197 -15.24 -14.75 -9.55
N GLU A 198 -16.21 -14.16 -10.25
CA GLU A 198 -16.95 -14.83 -11.32
C GLU A 198 -16.06 -15.13 -12.54
N LEU A 199 -15.20 -14.19 -12.96
CA LEU A 199 -14.20 -14.40 -14.01
C LEU A 199 -13.25 -15.55 -13.66
N THR A 200 -12.74 -15.55 -12.42
CA THR A 200 -11.87 -16.61 -11.90
C THR A 200 -12.54 -17.97 -12.02
N LYS A 201 -13.79 -18.09 -11.56
CA LYS A 201 -14.57 -19.33 -11.65
C LYS A 201 -14.77 -19.79 -13.10
N LYS A 202 -15.13 -18.86 -14.00
CA LYS A 202 -15.34 -19.18 -15.42
C LYS A 202 -14.04 -19.60 -16.11
N PHE A 203 -12.94 -18.91 -15.82
CA PHE A 203 -11.67 -19.19 -16.46
C PHE A 203 -11.08 -20.54 -15.99
N TYR A 204 -11.01 -20.79 -14.68
CA TYR A 204 -10.39 -22.02 -14.15
C TYR A 204 -11.37 -23.21 -14.03
N GLY A 205 -12.67 -23.01 -14.28
CA GLY A 205 -13.69 -24.06 -14.15
C GLY A 205 -14.04 -24.41 -12.70
N LYS A 206 -13.47 -23.70 -11.72
CA LYS A 206 -13.73 -23.89 -10.27
C LYS A 206 -13.62 -22.57 -9.52
N LYS A 207 -14.31 -22.45 -8.39
CA LYS A 207 -14.21 -21.30 -7.50
C LYS A 207 -12.81 -21.20 -6.89
N HIS A 208 -12.41 -19.96 -6.52
CA HIS A 208 -11.26 -19.76 -5.65
C HIS A 208 -11.49 -20.43 -4.29
N THR A 209 -10.40 -20.80 -3.62
CA THR A 209 -10.44 -21.41 -2.28
C THR A 209 -10.44 -20.36 -1.18
N LYS A 210 -9.67 -19.29 -1.38
CA LYS A 210 -9.53 -18.14 -0.48
C LYS A 210 -9.47 -16.85 -1.27
N SER A 211 -10.01 -15.78 -0.68
CA SER A 211 -10.08 -14.43 -1.25
C SER A 211 -9.36 -13.42 -0.37
N TYR A 212 -8.55 -12.57 -1.00
CA TYR A 212 -7.70 -11.59 -0.33
C TYR A 212 -7.85 -10.21 -0.93
N TYR A 213 -7.51 -9.21 -0.11
CA TYR A 213 -7.41 -7.81 -0.51
C TYR A 213 -6.04 -7.24 -0.13
N LEU A 214 -5.51 -6.35 -0.96
CA LEU A 214 -4.25 -5.63 -0.73
C LEU A 214 -4.40 -4.17 -1.14
N GLY A 215 -4.16 -3.24 -0.21
CA GLY A 215 -4.17 -1.82 -0.52
C GLY A 215 -3.49 -0.96 0.53
N CYS A 216 -3.00 0.21 0.12
CA CYS A 216 -2.39 1.22 0.99
C CYS A 216 -3.01 2.60 0.72
N SER A 217 -2.99 3.51 1.69
CA SER A 217 -3.56 4.86 1.52
C SER A 217 -5.08 4.83 1.34
N THR A 218 -5.60 5.40 0.26
CA THR A 218 -7.01 5.20 -0.17
C THR A 218 -7.33 3.71 -0.29
N GLY A 219 -6.39 2.90 -0.81
CA GLY A 219 -6.54 1.44 -0.87
C GLY A 219 -6.62 0.80 0.52
N GLY A 220 -5.90 1.31 1.50
CA GLY A 220 -6.04 0.89 2.90
C GLY A 220 -7.45 1.20 3.46
N ARG A 221 -7.98 2.41 3.18
CA ARG A 221 -9.37 2.78 3.53
C ARG A 221 -10.38 1.86 2.83
N GLN A 222 -10.18 1.58 1.54
CA GLN A 222 -11.04 0.67 0.78
C GLN A 222 -11.06 -0.73 1.41
N GLY A 223 -9.91 -1.26 1.84
CA GLY A 223 -9.85 -2.55 2.55
C GLY A 223 -10.66 -2.55 3.84
N TRP A 224 -10.58 -1.47 4.63
CA TRP A 224 -11.42 -1.30 5.81
C TRP A 224 -12.90 -1.14 5.47
N LYS A 225 -13.23 -0.45 4.37
CA LYS A 225 -14.62 -0.33 3.90
C LYS A 225 -15.20 -1.67 3.51
N GLU A 226 -14.41 -2.55 2.89
CA GLU A 226 -14.81 -3.93 2.60
C GLU A 226 -15.06 -4.72 3.89
N ALA A 227 -14.16 -4.65 4.87
CA ALA A 227 -14.36 -5.33 6.15
C ALA A 227 -15.63 -4.88 6.89
N GLN A 228 -15.93 -3.57 6.84
CA GLN A 228 -17.09 -2.97 7.52
C GLN A 228 -18.42 -3.19 6.80
N SER A 229 -18.44 -3.15 5.46
CA SER A 229 -19.67 -3.09 4.66
C SER A 229 -19.94 -4.36 3.85
N PHE A 230 -18.90 -5.14 3.55
CA PHE A 230 -18.96 -6.36 2.72
C PHE A 230 -18.13 -7.50 3.33
N PRO A 231 -18.44 -7.90 4.59
CA PRO A 231 -17.61 -8.83 5.35
C PRO A 231 -17.43 -10.20 4.67
N ASP A 232 -18.30 -10.56 3.71
CA ASP A 232 -18.22 -11.79 2.95
C ASP A 232 -17.25 -11.76 1.77
N ASP A 233 -16.71 -10.59 1.43
CA ASP A 233 -15.89 -10.48 0.23
C ASP A 233 -14.49 -11.07 0.40
N PHE A 234 -13.89 -10.98 1.57
CA PHE A 234 -12.49 -11.40 1.76
C PHE A 234 -12.29 -12.26 3.00
N ASP A 235 -11.48 -13.33 2.84
CA ASP A 235 -10.96 -14.12 3.96
C ASP A 235 -9.79 -13.42 4.65
N GLY A 236 -9.07 -12.56 3.93
CA GLY A 236 -7.95 -11.81 4.47
C GLY A 236 -7.77 -10.44 3.80
N ILE A 237 -7.45 -9.42 4.59
CA ILE A 237 -7.23 -8.05 4.15
C ILE A 237 -5.87 -7.54 4.65
N VAL A 238 -5.05 -6.98 3.75
CA VAL A 238 -3.91 -6.12 4.09
C VAL A 238 -4.31 -4.67 3.85
N ALA A 239 -4.45 -3.89 4.92
CA ALA A 239 -4.79 -2.48 4.89
C ALA A 239 -3.62 -1.64 5.41
N GLY A 240 -2.87 -1.01 4.51
CA GLY A 240 -1.70 -0.18 4.85
C GLY A 240 -2.04 1.30 4.93
N ALA A 241 -1.47 2.01 5.90
CA ALA A 241 -1.55 3.48 6.05
C ALA A 241 -2.90 4.07 5.61
N PRO A 242 -4.04 3.58 6.15
CA PRO A 242 -5.36 3.80 5.58
C PRO A 242 -5.85 5.23 5.76
N ALA A 243 -6.39 5.82 4.70
CA ALA A 243 -6.99 7.15 4.67
C ALA A 243 -8.38 7.18 5.35
N MET A 244 -8.49 6.65 6.55
CA MET A 244 -9.72 6.67 7.36
C MET A 244 -9.96 8.03 8.02
N ARG A 245 -11.17 8.28 8.54
CA ARG A 245 -11.66 9.63 8.87
C ARG A 245 -11.38 10.58 7.71
N PHE A 246 -11.77 10.16 6.51
CA PHE A 246 -11.34 10.79 5.26
C PHE A 246 -11.66 12.29 5.22
N ASN A 247 -12.84 12.69 5.70
CA ASN A 247 -13.21 14.12 5.81
C ASN A 247 -12.30 14.87 6.79
N GLY A 248 -11.99 14.25 7.93
CA GLY A 248 -11.04 14.79 8.90
C GLY A 248 -9.62 14.89 8.33
N LEU A 249 -9.17 13.88 7.57
CA LEU A 249 -7.88 13.89 6.88
C LEU A 249 -7.80 15.04 5.88
N GLN A 250 -8.83 15.24 5.03
CA GLN A 250 -8.85 16.34 4.06
C GLN A 250 -8.92 17.70 4.75
N SER A 251 -9.66 17.80 5.86
CA SER A 251 -9.70 18.99 6.71
C SER A 251 -8.32 19.30 7.28
N ARG A 252 -7.62 18.28 7.79
CA ARG A 252 -6.28 18.42 8.38
C ARG A 252 -5.27 18.89 7.35
N SER A 253 -5.19 18.19 6.22
CA SER A 253 -4.23 18.53 5.15
C SER A 253 -4.50 19.92 4.57
N GLY A 254 -5.76 20.29 4.38
CA GLY A 254 -6.14 21.64 3.95
C GLY A 254 -5.81 22.72 4.96
N SER A 255 -5.95 22.44 6.27
CA SER A 255 -5.69 23.41 7.35
C SER A 255 -4.24 23.88 7.41
N PHE A 256 -3.30 23.09 6.88
CA PHE A 256 -1.87 23.48 6.89
C PHE A 256 -1.63 24.78 6.15
N TRP A 257 -2.32 25.04 5.04
CA TRP A 257 -2.22 26.29 4.31
C TRP A 257 -2.59 27.51 5.17
N GLY A 258 -3.69 27.43 5.90
CA GLY A 258 -4.09 28.48 6.85
C GLY A 258 -3.13 28.64 8.05
N ILE A 259 -2.45 27.54 8.44
CA ILE A 259 -1.48 27.55 9.56
C ILE A 259 -0.14 28.16 9.12
N THR A 260 0.37 27.73 7.96
CA THR A 260 1.71 28.16 7.48
C THR A 260 1.67 29.49 6.75
N GLY A 261 0.57 29.79 6.08
CA GLY A 261 0.46 30.92 5.17
C GLY A 261 1.30 30.74 3.89
N PRO A 262 1.17 31.68 2.93
CA PRO A 262 1.95 31.66 1.71
C PRO A 262 3.44 31.96 1.95
N PRO A 263 4.34 31.66 0.99
CA PRO A 263 5.73 32.06 1.05
C PRO A 263 5.89 33.54 1.36
N GLY A 264 6.74 33.85 2.36
CA GLY A 264 6.95 35.21 2.86
C GLY A 264 6.05 35.64 4.02
N ALA A 265 5.04 34.86 4.39
CA ALA A 265 4.29 35.10 5.63
C ALA A 265 5.19 34.91 6.86
N ALA A 266 4.92 35.65 7.93
CA ALA A 266 5.67 35.53 9.19
C ALA A 266 5.59 34.12 9.82
N THR A 267 4.54 33.37 9.49
CA THR A 267 4.26 32.00 9.93
C THR A 267 4.86 30.93 9.01
N HIS A 268 5.32 31.30 7.80
CA HIS A 268 5.82 30.37 6.81
C HIS A 268 7.24 29.89 7.14
N LEU A 269 7.45 28.58 7.19
CA LEU A 269 8.76 27.97 7.30
C LEU A 269 9.25 27.56 5.91
N SER A 270 10.46 27.95 5.55
CA SER A 270 11.15 27.45 4.37
C SER A 270 11.51 25.96 4.51
N PRO A 271 11.81 25.24 3.41
CA PRO A 271 12.28 23.85 3.48
C PRO A 271 13.51 23.67 4.39
N ALA A 272 14.43 24.64 4.41
CA ALA A 272 15.61 24.61 5.28
C ALA A 272 15.24 24.73 6.78
N GLU A 273 14.21 25.51 7.09
CA GLU A 273 13.71 25.65 8.46
C GLU A 273 12.96 24.41 8.91
N TRP A 274 12.20 23.76 8.02
CA TRP A 274 11.60 22.46 8.32
C TRP A 274 12.66 21.37 8.53
N ALA A 275 13.73 21.35 7.74
CA ALA A 275 14.87 20.45 7.96
C ALA A 275 15.55 20.69 9.32
N MET A 276 15.65 21.96 9.76
CA MET A 276 16.16 22.30 11.09
C MET A 276 15.21 21.79 12.20
N VAL A 277 13.89 21.92 12.02
CA VAL A 277 12.90 21.36 12.95
C VAL A 277 13.07 19.85 13.05
N GLN A 278 13.15 19.15 11.92
CA GLN A 278 13.32 17.69 11.88
C GLN A 278 14.60 17.25 12.61
N LYS A 279 15.71 17.92 12.32
CA LYS A 279 16.98 17.65 13.04
C LYS A 279 16.84 17.85 14.55
N ASN A 280 16.10 18.87 14.97
CA ASN A 280 15.88 19.15 16.40
C ASN A 280 14.93 18.13 17.05
N VAL A 281 13.95 17.61 16.31
CA VAL A 281 13.12 16.48 16.75
C VAL A 281 14.01 15.26 17.06
N LEU A 282 14.92 14.90 16.15
CA LEU A 282 15.83 13.77 16.34
C LEU A 282 16.75 13.97 17.56
N VAL A 283 17.30 15.16 17.74
CA VAL A 283 18.12 15.48 18.94
C VAL A 283 17.35 15.26 20.24
N GLN A 284 16.05 15.58 20.26
CA GLN A 284 15.22 15.44 21.46
C GLN A 284 14.65 14.05 21.68
N CYS A 285 14.47 13.25 20.60
CA CYS A 285 13.63 12.06 20.68
C CYS A 285 14.23 10.77 20.10
N ASP A 286 15.31 10.81 19.33
CA ASP A 286 15.91 9.62 18.74
C ASP A 286 16.64 8.79 19.83
N GLU A 287 17.94 8.96 20.00
CA GLU A 287 18.71 8.28 21.03
C GLU A 287 18.12 8.37 22.46
N PRO A 288 17.54 9.52 22.90
CA PRO A 288 16.96 9.63 24.24
C PRO A 288 15.80 8.64 24.51
N LEU A 289 15.05 8.22 23.50
CA LEU A 289 13.87 7.37 23.67
C LEU A 289 14.19 5.86 23.51
N ASP A 290 14.96 5.49 22.50
CA ASP A 290 15.23 4.08 22.22
C ASP A 290 16.67 3.63 22.46
N GLY A 291 17.60 4.58 22.62
CA GLY A 291 19.01 4.32 22.91
C GLY A 291 19.89 4.10 21.67
N VAL A 292 19.40 4.48 20.48
CA VAL A 292 20.11 4.37 19.21
C VAL A 292 20.01 5.70 18.45
N ALA A 293 21.13 6.24 17.97
CA ALA A 293 21.18 7.45 17.16
C ALA A 293 21.19 7.06 15.67
N ASP A 294 20.09 6.51 15.16
CA ASP A 294 19.99 6.07 13.77
C ASP A 294 19.04 6.93 12.92
N GLY A 295 18.45 7.96 13.52
CA GLY A 295 17.49 8.87 12.90
C GLY A 295 16.07 8.31 12.84
N ILE A 296 15.79 7.17 13.46
CA ILE A 296 14.50 6.50 13.43
C ILE A 296 13.84 6.59 14.81
N LEU A 297 12.65 7.18 14.87
CA LEU A 297 11.83 7.12 16.07
C LEU A 297 11.05 5.80 16.11
N GLU A 298 11.41 4.88 17.00
CA GLU A 298 10.71 3.60 17.15
C GLU A 298 9.28 3.77 17.68
N ASP A 299 9.04 4.79 18.47
CA ASP A 299 7.71 5.16 18.94
C ASP A 299 7.56 6.69 19.04
N PRO A 300 7.15 7.40 17.97
CA PRO A 300 6.99 8.84 17.98
C PRO A 300 5.93 9.35 18.97
N ASN A 301 5.05 8.46 19.48
CA ASN A 301 4.08 8.84 20.50
C ASN A 301 4.72 9.13 21.87
N LEU A 302 5.93 8.64 22.12
CA LEU A 302 6.72 8.96 23.30
C LEU A 302 7.45 10.30 23.17
N CYS A 303 7.59 10.84 21.95
CA CYS A 303 8.28 12.09 21.70
C CYS A 303 7.44 13.30 22.15
N GLN A 304 7.86 13.94 23.23
CA GLN A 304 7.29 15.19 23.70
C GLN A 304 8.11 16.36 23.16
N TYR A 305 8.08 16.53 21.84
CA TYR A 305 8.87 17.54 21.15
C TYR A 305 8.55 18.95 21.60
N ARG A 306 9.60 19.73 21.89
CA ARG A 306 9.53 21.14 22.32
C ARG A 306 10.23 22.03 21.30
N PRO A 307 9.49 22.67 20.37
CA PRO A 307 10.06 23.56 19.36
C PRO A 307 10.69 24.82 19.94
N GLU A 308 10.41 25.16 21.22
CA GLU A 308 10.99 26.29 21.93
C GLU A 308 12.51 26.26 21.98
N ALA A 309 13.13 25.10 21.87
CA ALA A 309 14.57 24.94 21.76
C ALA A 309 15.16 25.64 20.51
N LEU A 310 14.32 25.94 19.52
CA LEU A 310 14.71 26.66 18.31
C LEU A 310 14.37 28.15 18.31
N VAL A 311 13.80 28.70 19.39
CA VAL A 311 13.45 30.14 19.46
C VAL A 311 14.70 31.02 19.31
N CYS A 312 14.64 32.04 18.45
CA CYS A 312 15.70 33.02 18.32
C CYS A 312 15.91 33.81 19.61
N THR A 313 17.14 33.87 20.09
CA THR A 313 17.55 34.75 21.20
C THR A 313 17.78 36.18 20.72
N LYS A 314 17.90 37.13 21.65
CA LYS A 314 18.10 38.53 21.29
C LYS A 314 19.33 38.72 20.40
N GLY A 315 19.12 39.26 19.20
CA GLY A 315 20.17 39.54 18.20
C GLY A 315 20.52 38.33 17.31
N GLN A 316 19.94 37.15 17.52
CA GLN A 316 20.13 35.99 16.65
C GLN A 316 19.25 36.11 15.41
N THR A 317 19.84 35.93 14.23
CA THR A 317 19.17 36.06 12.92
C THR A 317 19.25 34.80 12.05
N SER A 318 19.97 33.77 12.51
CA SER A 318 20.13 32.47 11.77
C SER A 318 20.22 31.30 12.72
N GLY A 319 19.89 30.11 12.22
CA GLY A 319 19.89 28.85 13.01
C GLY A 319 18.83 28.85 14.12
N CYS A 320 17.77 29.63 13.97
CA CYS A 320 16.66 29.74 14.93
C CYS A 320 15.35 30.08 14.21
N LEU A 321 14.23 29.95 14.91
CA LEU A 321 12.89 30.29 14.43
C LEU A 321 12.32 31.48 15.21
N THR A 322 11.60 32.37 14.53
CA THR A 322 10.83 33.41 15.16
C THR A 322 9.64 32.85 15.94
N ALA A 323 9.10 33.60 16.91
CA ALA A 323 7.96 33.16 17.70
C ALA A 323 6.72 32.77 16.86
N PRO A 324 6.33 33.50 15.77
CA PRO A 324 5.27 33.04 14.88
C PRO A 324 5.56 31.69 14.23
N LYS A 325 6.80 31.39 13.81
CA LYS A 325 7.19 30.11 13.22
C LYS A 325 7.18 28.95 14.23
N ILE A 326 7.59 29.23 15.48
CA ILE A 326 7.45 28.25 16.58
C ILE A 326 5.99 27.86 16.78
N GLU A 327 5.09 28.84 16.77
CA GLU A 327 3.66 28.60 16.89
C GLU A 327 3.12 27.78 15.70
N THR A 328 3.62 28.02 14.49
CA THR A 328 3.32 27.18 13.32
C THR A 328 3.73 25.72 13.56
N VAL A 329 4.94 25.49 14.05
CA VAL A 329 5.43 24.12 14.35
C VAL A 329 4.55 23.44 15.40
N ARG A 330 4.14 24.13 16.46
CA ARG A 330 3.20 23.58 17.47
C ARG A 330 1.87 23.18 16.86
N LYS A 331 1.28 24.04 16.01
CA LYS A 331 0.00 23.76 15.35
C LYS A 331 0.10 22.59 14.37
N VAL A 332 1.22 22.46 13.68
CA VAL A 332 1.46 21.34 12.76
C VAL A 332 1.63 20.02 13.52
N PHE A 333 2.33 20.00 14.65
CA PHE A 333 2.45 18.81 15.50
C PHE A 333 1.36 18.70 16.57
N GLY A 334 0.31 19.51 16.49
CA GLY A 334 -0.88 19.43 17.33
C GLY A 334 -2.07 18.81 16.58
N PRO A 335 -3.09 18.28 17.25
CA PRO A 335 -4.32 17.81 16.61
C PRO A 335 -5.14 18.97 16.03
N LEU A 336 -6.03 18.64 15.08
CA LEU A 336 -6.98 19.59 14.51
C LEU A 336 -8.27 19.58 15.31
N TYR A 337 -8.73 20.78 15.69
CA TYR A 337 -10.02 20.99 16.30
C TYR A 337 -10.90 21.90 15.43
N GLY A 338 -12.19 21.64 15.46
CA GLY A 338 -13.23 22.50 14.90
C GLY A 338 -13.72 23.55 15.91
N ASN A 339 -14.86 24.18 15.59
CA ASN A 339 -15.54 25.08 16.51
C ASN A 339 -15.89 24.35 17.83
N ASN A 340 -15.90 25.11 18.91
CA ASN A 340 -16.23 24.60 20.26
C ASN A 340 -15.33 23.45 20.76
N GLY A 341 -14.10 23.31 20.22
CA GLY A 341 -13.16 22.29 20.64
C GLY A 341 -13.49 20.88 20.14
N THR A 342 -14.36 20.73 19.14
CA THR A 342 -14.65 19.42 18.52
C THR A 342 -13.39 18.85 17.89
N TYR A 343 -12.99 17.65 18.30
CA TYR A 343 -11.86 16.93 17.73
C TYR A 343 -12.16 16.49 16.29
N ILE A 344 -11.27 16.84 15.35
CA ILE A 344 -11.42 16.55 13.92
C ILE A 344 -10.45 15.45 13.46
N TYR A 345 -9.13 15.64 13.75
CA TYR A 345 -8.12 14.71 13.27
C TYR A 345 -6.86 14.78 14.14
N PRO A 346 -6.10 13.66 14.29
CA PRO A 346 -4.88 13.65 15.08
C PRO A 346 -3.77 14.53 14.49
N ARG A 347 -2.75 14.75 15.32
CA ARG A 347 -1.52 15.44 14.93
C ARG A 347 -0.76 14.67 13.84
N ILE A 348 0.15 15.34 13.16
CA ILE A 348 1.26 14.66 12.49
C ILE A 348 2.29 14.31 13.58
N PRO A 349 2.71 13.04 13.74
CA PRO A 349 3.70 12.68 14.74
C PRO A 349 5.05 13.37 14.49
N PRO A 350 5.78 13.80 15.54
CA PRO A 350 7.15 14.25 15.37
C PRO A 350 8.02 13.16 14.71
N GLY A 351 8.91 13.54 13.82
CA GLY A 351 9.72 12.61 13.04
C GLY A 351 9.11 12.20 11.69
N ALA A 352 7.82 12.47 11.47
CA ALA A 352 7.19 12.26 10.17
C ALA A 352 7.66 13.32 9.16
N ASP A 353 8.49 12.94 8.20
CA ASP A 353 9.06 13.84 7.19
C ASP A 353 8.64 13.50 5.75
N GLN A 354 8.32 12.24 5.49
CA GLN A 354 7.93 11.75 4.18
C GLN A 354 6.50 12.18 3.81
N GLY A 355 6.39 12.93 2.73
CA GLY A 355 5.12 13.49 2.26
C GLY A 355 4.71 14.79 2.97
N PHE A 356 5.36 15.16 4.08
CA PHE A 356 5.09 16.39 4.81
C PHE A 356 5.23 17.63 3.93
N GLY A 357 6.30 17.69 3.11
CA GLY A 357 6.52 18.78 2.17
C GLY A 357 5.39 18.97 1.16
N SER A 358 4.67 17.91 0.76
CA SER A 358 3.53 18.02 -0.16
C SER A 358 2.27 18.56 0.52
N ALA A 359 2.08 18.28 1.83
CA ALA A 359 0.94 18.75 2.59
C ALA A 359 1.08 20.22 3.04
N ILE A 360 2.31 20.71 3.22
CA ILE A 360 2.63 22.10 3.62
C ILE A 360 3.37 22.87 2.52
N SER A 361 3.08 22.54 1.26
CA SER A 361 3.69 23.16 0.08
C SER A 361 3.35 24.65 -0.05
N GLU A 362 3.94 25.29 -1.06
CA GLU A 362 3.76 26.71 -1.39
C GLU A 362 2.34 27.05 -1.93
N GLN A 363 1.41 26.13 -1.87
CA GLN A 363 0.03 26.26 -2.33
C GLN A 363 -0.91 25.35 -1.51
N PRO A 364 -2.24 25.61 -1.52
CA PRO A 364 -3.22 24.74 -0.88
C PRO A 364 -3.10 23.29 -1.35
N PHE A 365 -3.25 22.36 -0.42
CA PHE A 365 -3.08 20.93 -0.73
C PHE A 365 -4.12 20.45 -1.77
N PRO A 366 -3.71 19.95 -2.93
CA PRO A 366 -4.62 19.70 -4.06
C PRO A 366 -5.76 18.73 -3.74
N TYR A 367 -5.52 17.65 -3.00
CA TYR A 367 -6.57 16.68 -2.65
C TYR A 367 -7.64 17.31 -1.75
N SER A 368 -7.25 18.12 -0.78
CA SER A 368 -8.20 18.85 0.06
C SER A 368 -8.99 19.85 -0.78
N THR A 369 -8.32 20.64 -1.61
CA THR A 369 -8.97 21.60 -2.52
C THR A 369 -10.03 20.93 -3.39
N GLU A 370 -9.67 19.86 -4.09
CA GLU A 370 -10.58 19.14 -4.98
C GLU A 370 -11.73 18.46 -4.22
N TRP A 371 -11.46 17.89 -3.04
CA TRP A 371 -12.50 17.27 -2.22
C TRP A 371 -13.54 18.28 -1.77
N PHE A 372 -13.11 19.43 -1.25
CA PHE A 372 -14.03 20.47 -0.82
C PHE A 372 -14.77 21.10 -2.00
N GLN A 373 -14.10 21.40 -3.11
CA GLN A 373 -14.74 21.99 -4.28
C GLN A 373 -15.75 21.04 -4.94
N TYR A 374 -15.37 19.81 -5.23
CA TYR A 374 -16.16 18.94 -6.09
C TYR A 374 -17.14 18.05 -5.33
N VAL A 375 -16.88 17.77 -4.06
CA VAL A 375 -17.72 16.82 -3.30
C VAL A 375 -18.44 17.49 -2.14
N ILE A 376 -17.75 18.21 -1.26
CA ILE A 376 -18.36 18.74 -0.03
C ILE A 376 -19.26 19.95 -0.33
N TRP A 377 -18.73 20.96 -1.01
CA TRP A 377 -19.49 22.15 -1.39
C TRP A 377 -20.17 21.99 -2.74
N ASN A 378 -19.66 21.09 -3.58
CA ASN A 378 -20.15 20.91 -4.95
C ASN A 378 -20.20 22.24 -5.72
N ASP A 379 -19.18 23.07 -5.47
CA ASP A 379 -19.00 24.41 -6.01
C ASP A 379 -17.53 24.64 -6.42
N THR A 380 -17.27 24.75 -7.71
CA THR A 380 -15.93 24.99 -8.27
C THR A 380 -15.35 26.37 -7.93
N LYS A 381 -16.16 27.26 -7.36
CA LYS A 381 -15.73 28.61 -6.92
C LYS A 381 -15.35 28.65 -5.44
N TRP A 382 -15.54 27.56 -4.69
CA TRP A 382 -15.07 27.50 -3.30
C TRP A 382 -13.57 27.80 -3.23
N ASN A 383 -13.20 28.72 -2.34
CA ASN A 383 -11.82 29.19 -2.22
C ASN A 383 -11.05 28.41 -1.15
N PRO A 384 -9.99 27.64 -1.50
CA PRO A 384 -9.19 26.90 -0.53
C PRO A 384 -8.46 27.76 0.48
N ASP A 385 -8.24 29.06 0.22
CA ASP A 385 -7.61 29.99 1.17
C ASP A 385 -8.49 30.25 2.41
N THR A 386 -9.79 29.95 2.32
CA THR A 386 -10.76 30.20 3.39
C THR A 386 -11.08 28.96 4.23
N ILE A 387 -10.41 27.84 3.97
CA ILE A 387 -10.68 26.59 4.68
C ILE A 387 -10.57 26.76 6.20
N GLY A 388 -11.59 26.31 6.91
CA GLY A 388 -11.67 26.50 8.35
C GLY A 388 -12.72 25.62 9.03
N PRO A 389 -13.01 25.87 10.30
CA PRO A 389 -13.88 25.03 11.12
C PRO A 389 -15.28 24.77 10.54
N ASN A 390 -15.86 25.72 9.79
CA ASN A 390 -17.15 25.53 9.13
C ASN A 390 -17.08 24.50 8.00
N ASP A 391 -15.94 24.47 7.28
CA ASP A 391 -15.70 23.48 6.23
C ASP A 391 -15.53 22.09 6.84
N TYR A 392 -14.80 21.98 7.96
CA TYR A 392 -14.61 20.71 8.68
C TYR A 392 -15.94 20.13 9.16
N GLN A 393 -16.79 20.98 9.74
CA GLN A 393 -18.13 20.60 10.17
C GLN A 393 -18.96 20.14 8.96
N LYS A 394 -18.99 20.93 7.89
CA LYS A 394 -19.71 20.59 6.66
C LYS A 394 -19.27 19.24 6.08
N ALA A 395 -17.97 18.98 6.05
CA ALA A 395 -17.42 17.70 5.56
C ALA A 395 -17.90 16.52 6.42
N SER A 396 -17.89 16.67 7.75
CA SER A 396 -18.39 15.66 8.67
C SER A 396 -19.89 15.40 8.52
N GLU A 397 -20.69 16.46 8.29
CA GLU A 397 -22.15 16.34 8.09
C GLU A 397 -22.50 15.67 6.75
N VAL A 398 -21.79 16.00 5.67
CA VAL A 398 -22.03 15.43 4.35
C VAL A 398 -21.63 13.97 4.28
N ASN A 399 -20.47 13.61 4.79
CA ASN A 399 -19.88 12.26 4.87
C ASN A 399 -20.42 11.29 3.80
N PRO A 400 -20.20 11.59 2.50
CA PRO A 400 -20.90 10.93 1.41
C PRO A 400 -20.61 9.43 1.40
N PHE A 401 -21.68 8.61 1.38
CA PHE A 401 -21.60 7.15 1.40
C PHE A 401 -20.75 6.58 2.56
N ASN A 402 -20.67 7.32 3.68
CA ASN A 402 -19.81 6.97 4.82
C ASN A 402 -18.33 6.79 4.40
N VAL A 403 -17.78 7.81 3.71
CA VAL A 403 -16.40 7.81 3.22
C VAL A 403 -15.38 7.78 4.35
N ASP A 404 -15.75 8.27 5.54
CA ASP A 404 -14.87 8.27 6.71
C ASP A 404 -14.42 6.85 7.10
N THR A 405 -15.24 5.85 6.80
CA THR A 405 -14.86 4.44 7.01
C THR A 405 -14.40 4.22 8.46
N TRP A 406 -15.24 4.63 9.41
CA TRP A 406 -14.89 4.66 10.84
C TRP A 406 -15.81 3.78 11.71
N GLU A 407 -16.47 2.78 11.11
CA GLU A 407 -17.26 1.82 11.87
C GLU A 407 -16.36 0.97 12.78
N GLY A 408 -16.71 0.90 14.06
CA GLY A 408 -15.95 0.14 15.05
C GLY A 408 -16.47 -1.29 15.24
N ASP A 409 -17.69 -1.59 14.83
CA ASP A 409 -18.25 -2.93 14.91
C ASP A 409 -17.84 -3.78 13.69
N LEU A 410 -17.00 -4.78 13.95
CA LEU A 410 -16.51 -5.75 12.95
C LEU A 410 -17.02 -7.17 13.25
N SER A 411 -18.12 -7.30 14.00
CA SER A 411 -18.64 -8.60 14.45
C SER A 411 -18.86 -9.58 13.31
N GLN A 412 -19.48 -9.15 12.20
CA GLN A 412 -19.72 -10.01 11.04
C GLN A 412 -18.42 -10.49 10.38
N PHE A 413 -17.42 -9.61 10.27
CA PHE A 413 -16.11 -9.95 9.74
C PHE A 413 -15.37 -10.96 10.63
N ARG A 414 -15.45 -10.77 11.97
CA ARG A 414 -14.89 -11.70 12.96
C ARG A 414 -15.59 -13.05 12.95
N GLU A 415 -16.92 -13.08 12.96
CA GLU A 415 -17.73 -14.30 12.96
C GLU A 415 -17.49 -15.19 11.74
N ARG A 416 -17.24 -14.56 10.58
CA ARG A 416 -16.83 -15.27 9.36
C ARG A 416 -15.45 -15.92 9.48
N GLY A 417 -14.66 -15.58 10.48
CA GLY A 417 -13.30 -16.05 10.69
C GLY A 417 -12.25 -15.33 9.82
N SER A 418 -12.62 -14.22 9.18
CA SER A 418 -11.73 -13.40 8.35
C SER A 418 -10.62 -12.75 9.17
N LYS A 419 -9.51 -12.38 8.52
CA LYS A 419 -8.33 -11.81 9.17
C LYS A 419 -7.93 -10.49 8.51
N ILE A 420 -7.45 -9.53 9.32
CA ILE A 420 -6.93 -8.28 8.80
C ILE A 420 -5.56 -7.97 9.40
N ILE A 421 -4.60 -7.67 8.53
CA ILE A 421 -3.34 -7.04 8.90
C ILE A 421 -3.44 -5.58 8.50
N HIS A 422 -3.43 -4.72 9.49
CA HIS A 422 -3.29 -3.28 9.38
C HIS A 422 -1.84 -2.91 9.66
N TRP A 423 -1.24 -2.04 8.85
CA TRP A 423 0.09 -1.51 9.13
C TRP A 423 0.16 -0.02 8.81
N HIS A 424 1.05 0.70 9.49
CA HIS A 424 1.28 2.13 9.23
C HIS A 424 2.74 2.49 9.44
N GLY A 425 3.30 3.27 8.51
CA GLY A 425 4.63 3.83 8.62
C GLY A 425 4.67 4.97 9.65
N LEU A 426 5.61 4.94 10.59
CA LEU A 426 5.68 5.95 11.66
C LEU A 426 6.31 7.29 11.21
N GLU A 427 6.93 7.32 10.01
CA GLU A 427 7.39 8.55 9.34
C GLU A 427 6.38 9.08 8.31
N ASP A 428 5.14 8.59 8.31
CA ASP A 428 4.11 9.04 7.37
C ASP A 428 3.68 10.50 7.67
N GLY A 429 4.13 11.43 6.83
CA GLY A 429 3.77 12.84 6.92
C GLY A 429 2.51 13.23 6.13
N LEU A 430 1.92 12.28 5.38
CA LEU A 430 0.71 12.52 4.60
C LEU A 430 -0.55 12.09 5.35
N ILE A 431 -0.52 10.90 5.95
CA ILE A 431 -1.60 10.36 6.78
C ILE A 431 -1.04 10.06 8.17
N SER A 432 -1.58 10.69 9.19
CA SER A 432 -1.11 10.49 10.55
C SER A 432 -1.21 9.03 11.00
N SER A 433 -0.11 8.45 11.46
CA SER A 433 -0.10 7.11 12.05
C SER A 433 -0.89 7.02 13.36
N ASP A 434 -1.06 8.15 14.06
CA ASP A 434 -1.92 8.23 15.26
C ASP A 434 -3.39 7.90 14.91
N ASN A 435 -3.86 8.22 13.68
CA ASN A 435 -5.22 7.87 13.25
C ASN A 435 -5.44 6.35 13.18
N SER A 436 -4.43 5.59 12.78
CA SER A 436 -4.49 4.12 12.77
C SER A 436 -4.53 3.54 14.19
N MET A 437 -3.76 4.10 15.11
CA MET A 437 -3.79 3.72 16.53
C MET A 437 -5.15 4.05 17.16
N GLU A 438 -5.70 5.23 16.87
CA GLU A 438 -7.03 5.62 17.35
C GLU A 438 -8.12 4.69 16.81
N TYR A 439 -8.01 4.26 15.54
CA TYR A 439 -8.97 3.33 14.97
C TYR A 439 -8.89 1.94 15.64
N TYR A 440 -7.70 1.42 15.90
CA TYR A 440 -7.53 0.16 16.63
C TYR A 440 -8.21 0.23 18.02
N ASN A 441 -7.96 1.31 18.74
CA ASN A 441 -8.58 1.53 20.06
C ASN A 441 -10.11 1.75 19.96
N HIS A 442 -10.59 2.39 18.89
CA HIS A 442 -12.01 2.56 18.62
C HIS A 442 -12.72 1.23 18.41
N VAL A 443 -12.15 0.33 17.60
CA VAL A 443 -12.68 -1.03 17.40
C VAL A 443 -12.70 -1.80 18.73
N SER A 444 -11.60 -1.76 19.50
CA SER A 444 -11.52 -2.38 20.84
C SER A 444 -12.65 -1.90 21.74
N ALA A 445 -12.84 -0.59 21.85
CA ALA A 445 -13.86 0.01 22.71
C ALA A 445 -15.30 -0.30 22.22
N THR A 446 -15.55 -0.23 20.91
CA THR A 446 -16.87 -0.48 20.32
C THR A 446 -17.31 -1.93 20.48
N MET A 447 -16.40 -2.87 20.27
CA MET A 447 -16.69 -4.30 20.38
C MET A 447 -16.55 -4.83 21.81
N GLY A 448 -16.02 -4.03 22.75
CA GLY A 448 -15.75 -4.47 24.13
C GLY A 448 -14.67 -5.55 24.21
N LEU A 449 -13.71 -5.56 23.28
CA LEU A 449 -12.67 -6.59 23.16
C LEU A 449 -11.35 -6.08 23.71
N SER A 450 -10.65 -6.94 24.45
CA SER A 450 -9.26 -6.74 24.82
C SER A 450 -8.35 -6.84 23.59
N ASN A 451 -7.11 -6.33 23.70
CA ASN A 451 -6.12 -6.47 22.63
C ASN A 451 -5.87 -7.93 22.23
N THR A 452 -5.89 -8.86 23.20
CA THR A 452 -5.70 -10.30 22.94
C THR A 452 -6.85 -10.87 22.10
N GLU A 453 -8.08 -10.46 22.37
CA GLU A 453 -9.25 -10.89 21.60
C GLU A 453 -9.28 -10.24 20.21
N LEU A 454 -8.87 -8.98 20.07
CA LEU A 454 -8.70 -8.35 18.76
C LEU A 454 -7.64 -9.08 17.92
N ASP A 455 -6.53 -9.47 18.53
CA ASP A 455 -5.42 -10.16 17.87
C ASP A 455 -5.81 -11.50 17.24
N GLU A 456 -6.97 -12.06 17.58
CA GLU A 456 -7.51 -13.26 16.93
C GLU A 456 -7.93 -13.03 15.47
N PHE A 457 -8.26 -11.77 15.09
CA PHE A 457 -8.72 -11.45 13.74
C PHE A 457 -8.20 -10.14 13.18
N TYR A 458 -7.73 -9.20 14.04
CA TYR A 458 -7.21 -7.89 13.67
C TYR A 458 -5.85 -7.64 14.32
N ARG A 459 -4.77 -7.54 13.53
CA ARG A 459 -3.43 -7.19 13.99
C ARG A 459 -2.95 -5.91 13.35
N TYR A 460 -2.46 -4.99 14.17
CA TYR A 460 -1.93 -3.70 13.74
C TYR A 460 -0.41 -3.64 13.97
N PHE A 461 0.34 -3.30 12.92
CA PHE A 461 1.80 -3.17 12.94
C PHE A 461 2.23 -1.73 12.71
N ARG A 462 3.07 -1.22 13.59
CA ARG A 462 3.69 0.09 13.47
C ARG A 462 5.08 -0.10 12.87
N VAL A 463 5.32 0.48 11.67
CA VAL A 463 6.56 0.28 10.89
C VAL A 463 7.46 1.50 11.07
N SER A 464 8.43 1.40 11.99
CA SER A 464 9.37 2.48 12.29
C SER A 464 10.23 2.84 11.08
N GLY A 465 10.50 4.12 10.90
CA GLY A 465 11.30 4.63 9.80
C GLY A 465 10.69 4.40 8.41
N CYS A 466 9.39 4.12 8.32
CA CYS A 466 8.65 3.98 7.06
C CYS A 466 7.79 5.21 6.80
N GLY A 467 7.88 5.77 5.61
CA GLY A 467 7.03 6.86 5.14
C GLY A 467 5.67 6.38 4.65
N HIS A 468 4.98 7.21 3.84
CA HIS A 468 3.66 6.90 3.32
C HIS A 468 3.70 5.73 2.33
N CYS A 469 3.15 4.59 2.68
CA CYS A 469 3.10 3.35 1.90
C CYS A 469 4.46 2.73 1.54
N SER A 470 5.55 3.46 1.63
CA SER A 470 6.91 3.01 1.29
C SER A 470 7.93 4.09 1.62
N GLY A 471 9.21 3.80 1.38
CA GLY A 471 10.28 4.78 1.60
C GLY A 471 10.60 4.96 3.08
N GLY A 472 11.15 6.13 3.43
CA GLY A 472 11.68 6.40 4.76
C GLY A 472 13.12 5.89 4.91
N ILE A 473 13.69 6.16 6.07
CA ILE A 473 15.08 5.80 6.38
C ILE A 473 15.21 4.44 7.07
N GLY A 474 14.08 3.87 7.53
CA GLY A 474 14.03 2.59 8.23
C GLY A 474 13.99 1.36 7.33
N ALA A 475 13.87 0.20 7.96
CA ALA A 475 13.67 -1.08 7.30
C ALA A 475 12.19 -1.24 6.87
N SER A 476 11.78 -0.45 5.89
CA SER A 476 10.38 -0.25 5.49
C SER A 476 9.85 -1.27 4.47
N ARG A 477 10.72 -2.13 3.91
CA ARG A 477 10.30 -3.12 2.91
C ARG A 477 9.70 -4.34 3.57
N ILE A 478 8.40 -4.40 3.62
CA ILE A 478 7.59 -5.43 4.28
C ILE A 478 6.73 -6.25 3.31
N GLY A 479 6.96 -6.15 2.01
CA GLY A 479 6.22 -6.92 0.99
C GLY A 479 4.77 -6.49 0.79
N ASN A 480 4.46 -5.22 1.01
CA ASN A 480 3.11 -4.67 0.79
C ASN A 480 2.81 -4.30 -0.67
N ASN A 481 3.81 -4.30 -1.52
CA ASN A 481 3.70 -4.17 -2.98
C ASN A 481 5.00 -4.60 -3.66
N ARG A 482 5.00 -4.63 -5.01
CA ARG A 482 6.16 -5.06 -5.80
C ARG A 482 7.43 -4.22 -5.56
N ALA A 483 7.28 -2.91 -5.46
CA ALA A 483 8.41 -2.00 -5.27
C ALA A 483 8.98 -2.08 -3.84
N ASN A 484 8.19 -2.56 -2.89
CA ASN A 484 8.53 -2.63 -1.47
C ASN A 484 8.73 -4.06 -0.97
N LEU A 485 9.20 -4.94 -1.84
CA LEU A 485 9.47 -6.34 -1.53
C LEU A 485 10.66 -6.45 -0.57
N GLY A 486 10.42 -6.95 0.64
CA GLY A 486 11.46 -7.28 1.63
C GLY A 486 12.01 -8.69 1.42
N GLY A 487 11.10 -9.65 1.24
CA GLY A 487 11.41 -11.05 1.01
C GLY A 487 10.23 -11.82 0.42
N LYS A 488 10.39 -13.12 0.28
CA LYS A 488 9.39 -14.02 -0.31
C LYS A 488 8.84 -15.05 0.67
N ASP A 489 8.93 -14.79 1.96
CA ASP A 489 8.36 -15.61 3.02
C ASP A 489 7.49 -14.77 3.98
N ALA A 490 6.76 -15.43 4.87
CA ALA A 490 5.81 -14.77 5.76
C ALA A 490 6.48 -13.90 6.85
N THR A 491 7.78 -14.01 7.08
CA THR A 491 8.48 -13.22 8.09
C THR A 491 8.69 -11.79 7.61
N ASN A 492 8.97 -11.61 6.31
CA ASN A 492 9.30 -10.32 5.72
C ASN A 492 8.39 -9.92 4.55
N ASN A 493 7.19 -10.50 4.51
CA ASN A 493 6.17 -10.18 3.50
C ASN A 493 4.78 -10.21 4.13
N VAL A 494 4.17 -9.05 4.27
CA VAL A 494 2.88 -8.88 4.95
C VAL A 494 1.74 -9.63 4.26
N LEU A 495 1.74 -9.75 2.92
CA LEU A 495 0.73 -10.51 2.20
C LEU A 495 0.88 -12.02 2.47
N LEU A 496 2.12 -12.53 2.46
CA LEU A 496 2.38 -13.94 2.76
C LEU A 496 2.13 -14.27 4.24
N ALA A 497 2.40 -13.33 5.15
CA ALA A 497 2.04 -13.45 6.56
C ALA A 497 0.53 -13.59 6.75
N LEU A 498 -0.26 -12.77 6.04
CA LEU A 498 -1.72 -12.86 6.05
C LEU A 498 -2.21 -14.21 5.51
N ILE A 499 -1.65 -14.70 4.39
CA ILE A 499 -1.99 -16.00 3.83
C ILE A 499 -1.72 -17.11 4.85
N GLN A 500 -0.57 -17.08 5.51
CA GLN A 500 -0.22 -18.08 6.52
C GLN A 500 -1.18 -18.04 7.71
N TRP A 501 -1.61 -16.84 8.10
CA TRP A 501 -2.60 -16.68 9.16
C TRP A 501 -3.98 -17.24 8.76
N VAL A 502 -4.50 -16.85 7.60
CA VAL A 502 -5.81 -17.30 7.10
C VAL A 502 -5.87 -18.81 6.83
N GLU A 503 -4.81 -19.39 6.25
CA GLU A 503 -4.84 -20.76 5.75
C GLU A 503 -4.26 -21.78 6.75
N GLN A 504 -3.38 -21.36 7.65
CA GLN A 504 -2.69 -22.25 8.58
C GLN A 504 -2.91 -21.86 10.06
N GLY A 505 -3.63 -20.76 10.35
CA GLY A 505 -3.83 -20.28 11.70
C GLY A 505 -2.59 -19.66 12.36
N LYS A 506 -1.49 -19.47 11.61
CA LYS A 506 -0.23 -18.91 12.14
C LYS A 506 -0.26 -17.40 12.03
N ALA A 507 -0.73 -16.75 13.07
CA ALA A 507 -0.79 -15.31 13.15
C ALA A 507 0.60 -14.67 13.32
N PRO A 508 0.96 -13.59 12.57
CA PRO A 508 2.26 -12.95 12.71
C PRO A 508 2.35 -12.14 14.01
N GLU A 509 3.33 -12.46 14.87
CA GLU A 509 3.64 -11.64 16.05
C GLU A 509 4.47 -10.41 15.68
N THR A 510 5.26 -10.53 14.62
CA THR A 510 6.12 -9.49 14.06
C THR A 510 6.15 -9.58 12.55
N ILE A 511 6.44 -8.45 11.89
CA ILE A 511 6.84 -8.39 10.48
C ILE A 511 8.26 -7.85 10.46
N THR A 512 9.19 -8.55 9.82
CA THR A 512 10.57 -8.07 9.69
C THR A 512 10.70 -7.25 8.41
N GLY A 513 10.95 -5.96 8.57
CA GLY A 513 11.26 -5.09 7.46
C GLY A 513 12.73 -5.19 7.04
N VAL A 514 13.00 -4.86 5.78
CA VAL A 514 14.34 -4.89 5.18
C VAL A 514 14.70 -3.51 4.64
N ARG A 515 15.93 -3.08 4.86
CA ARG A 515 16.55 -1.94 4.18
C ARG A 515 17.74 -2.43 3.39
N TYR A 516 17.82 -2.06 2.12
CA TYR A 516 18.98 -2.31 1.29
C TYR A 516 19.94 -1.12 1.28
N VAL A 517 21.22 -1.39 1.09
CA VAL A 517 22.28 -0.36 1.02
C VAL A 517 21.90 0.73 0.00
N ASN A 518 22.10 1.99 0.37
CA ASN A 518 21.73 3.18 -0.40
C ASN A 518 20.22 3.28 -0.75
N GLY A 519 19.35 2.62 0.02
CA GLY A 519 17.91 2.64 -0.23
C GLY A 519 17.47 1.98 -1.54
N SER A 520 18.33 1.15 -2.16
CA SER A 520 18.01 0.44 -3.40
C SER A 520 16.81 -0.51 -3.21
N SER A 521 16.25 -1.00 -4.32
CA SER A 521 15.12 -1.95 -4.26
C SER A 521 15.56 -3.41 -4.16
N THR A 522 16.85 -3.68 -4.38
CA THR A 522 17.45 -5.02 -4.38
C THR A 522 18.94 -4.91 -4.02
N GLY A 523 19.56 -6.02 -3.71
CA GLY A 523 21.00 -6.09 -3.50
C GLY A 523 21.38 -6.44 -2.07
N LYS A 524 22.48 -5.84 -1.57
CA LYS A 524 22.97 -6.11 -0.23
C LYS A 524 22.06 -5.47 0.81
N VAL A 525 21.63 -6.25 1.79
CA VAL A 525 20.90 -5.75 2.97
C VAL A 525 21.83 -4.86 3.78
N ASP A 526 21.35 -3.67 4.15
CA ASP A 526 22.01 -2.77 5.11
C ASP A 526 21.65 -3.19 6.54
N PHE A 527 20.35 -3.28 6.81
CA PHE A 527 19.85 -3.80 8.08
C PHE A 527 18.41 -4.32 7.96
N GLU A 528 18.00 -5.07 8.98
CA GLU A 528 16.64 -5.53 9.17
C GLU A 528 16.11 -5.03 10.51
N ARG A 529 14.79 -4.77 10.57
CA ARG A 529 14.12 -4.35 11.80
C ARG A 529 12.85 -5.16 12.00
N ARG A 530 12.67 -5.68 13.21
CA ARG A 530 11.44 -6.36 13.60
C ARG A 530 10.39 -5.33 13.98
N HIS A 531 9.24 -5.34 13.33
CA HIS A 531 8.11 -4.47 13.66
C HIS A 531 7.11 -5.26 14.47
N CYS A 532 6.81 -4.78 15.67
CA CYS A 532 5.93 -5.46 16.61
C CYS A 532 4.45 -5.16 16.34
N ARG A 533 3.57 -6.12 16.61
CA ARG A 533 2.13 -5.83 16.62
C ARG A 533 1.78 -4.90 17.79
N TYR A 534 0.89 -3.95 17.55
CA TYR A 534 0.36 -3.07 18.60
C TYR A 534 -0.48 -3.89 19.62
N PRO A 535 -0.44 -3.61 20.95
CA PRO A 535 0.18 -2.44 21.56
C PRO A 535 1.65 -2.61 21.91
N TYR A 536 2.29 -3.73 21.56
CA TYR A 536 3.72 -3.90 21.76
C TYR A 536 4.49 -2.88 20.92
N ARG A 537 5.64 -2.48 21.44
CA ARG A 537 6.61 -1.63 20.74
C ARG A 537 7.96 -2.31 20.66
N ASN A 538 8.71 -1.92 19.68
CA ASN A 538 10.05 -2.41 19.47
C ASN A 538 11.01 -1.70 20.46
N VAL A 539 11.79 -2.46 21.21
CA VAL A 539 12.71 -1.94 22.24
C VAL A 539 14.10 -2.55 22.02
N PHE A 540 15.11 -1.69 21.89
CA PHE A 540 16.50 -2.11 21.75
C PHE A 540 17.03 -2.70 23.06
N ASN A 541 17.73 -3.82 22.98
CA ASN A 541 18.29 -4.51 24.16
C ASN A 541 19.46 -3.77 24.81
N ARG A 542 19.91 -2.64 24.22
CA ARG A 542 21.09 -1.87 24.61
C ARG A 542 22.40 -2.66 24.57
N THR A 543 22.42 -3.82 23.92
CA THR A 543 23.57 -4.69 23.69
C THR A 543 23.49 -5.27 22.28
N GLY A 544 24.64 -5.46 21.64
CA GLY A 544 24.70 -5.98 20.27
C GLY A 544 24.59 -4.90 19.20
N ASP A 545 24.50 -5.35 17.96
CA ASP A 545 24.37 -4.48 16.80
C ASP A 545 22.89 -4.11 16.60
N TYR A 546 22.57 -2.82 16.64
CA TYR A 546 21.20 -2.33 16.42
C TYR A 546 20.68 -2.64 15.00
N LYS A 547 21.55 -2.96 14.05
CA LYS A 547 21.19 -3.40 12.70
C LYS A 547 20.68 -4.84 12.63
N ASN A 548 20.90 -5.62 13.69
CA ASN A 548 20.42 -6.99 13.80
C ASN A 548 19.01 -6.99 14.43
N PRO A 549 17.98 -7.58 13.79
CA PRO A 549 16.62 -7.64 14.34
C PRO A 549 16.56 -8.40 15.68
N ASP A 550 17.50 -9.29 16.00
CA ASP A 550 17.56 -10.01 17.28
C ASP A 550 18.08 -9.15 18.45
N SER A 551 18.63 -7.98 18.17
CA SER A 551 18.97 -6.97 19.19
C SER A 551 17.74 -6.18 19.69
N TRP A 552 16.58 -6.45 19.13
CA TRP A 552 15.31 -5.79 19.46
C TRP A 552 14.28 -6.80 19.97
N LYS A 553 13.41 -6.36 20.86
CA LYS A 553 12.33 -7.19 21.41
C LYS A 553 11.02 -6.40 21.47
N CYS A 554 9.92 -7.12 21.40
CA CYS A 554 8.59 -6.55 21.56
C CYS A 554 8.21 -6.47 23.04
N GLU A 555 7.98 -5.26 23.56
CA GLU A 555 7.56 -5.03 24.94
C GLU A 555 6.26 -4.23 25.00
N LEU A 556 5.42 -4.51 26.00
CA LEU A 556 4.28 -3.65 26.31
C LEU A 556 4.78 -2.31 26.86
N PRO A 557 4.10 -1.18 26.54
CA PRO A 557 4.35 0.09 27.20
C PRO A 557 4.22 -0.08 28.73
N LYS A 558 5.19 0.47 29.47
CA LYS A 558 5.13 0.49 30.94
C LYS A 558 4.16 1.54 31.43
#